data_e06a4af0021f0cd90a0d94a71084b5d6
#
_entry.id   e06a4af0021f0cd90a0d94a71084b5d6
#
_cell.length_a   1.000
_cell.length_b   1.000
_cell.length_c   1.000
_cell.angle_alpha   90.00
_cell.angle_beta   90.00
_cell.angle_gamma   90.00
#
_symmetry.space_group_name_H-M   'P 1'
#
loop_
_entity.id
_entity.type
_entity.pdbx_description
1 polymer ?
#
loop_
_entity_poly.entity_id
_entity_poly.type
_entity_poly.pdbx_seq_one_letter_code
_entity_poly.pdbx_strand_id
1 'polypeptide(L)'
;MRLRLLPFLLVLLVAAAFQPRVRAQAAAAPDLKQNITNLASLDFPVRMQAARLIRRTAETEAVPALKEAARRDANEFVRYRALVLLTAFNDRGTRDLMRELMRDRNDRVREVVFKWFERNPDPQLADTLVMSLQTEQSEFVRPALVGALAALGSDMTVQRAMLPEIGRGLDFFRSAVIDALGRHRAVYAVEAIAATSKLEGPLQDDSLLALGRIGGTRATTAIGEFTGGTPEAAQMIRGVRCLIGELCAEQITALVAAASSDEGRPSTVRGAIDALEAVAQSRNEAALSALFGLAKNTALRESVAVAVASVALRQPDWTVERLNAADGPTRESVITMIKDGFDSLEEDFAEEQFFASVRAGYWRAADGSSGRSLASTLIQRLEF
;
A
#
# COMPACT_ATOMS: atom_id res chain seq x y z
N MET A 1 56.75 -56.55 -63.26
CA MET A 1 56.58 -55.10 -63.09
C MET A 1 55.91 -54.84 -61.79
N ARG A 2 56.62 -54.50 -60.77
CA ARG A 2 56.09 -54.46 -59.34
C ARG A 2 56.07 -52.97 -58.99
N LEU A 3 54.86 -52.42 -58.75
CA LEU A 3 54.65 -51.06 -58.32
C LEU A 3 54.56 -51.10 -56.79
N ARG A 4 55.45 -50.36 -56.10
CA ARG A 4 55.48 -50.22 -54.66
C ARG A 4 54.61 -49.03 -54.26
N LEU A 5 53.56 -49.26 -53.45
CA LEU A 5 52.73 -48.28 -52.76
C LEU A 5 53.46 -47.84 -51.48
N LEU A 6 53.74 -46.52 -51.34
CA LEU A 6 54.15 -45.88 -50.08
C LEU A 6 52.87 -45.47 -49.34
N PRO A 7 52.79 -45.67 -48.02
CA PRO A 7 51.74 -45.14 -47.21
C PRO A 7 52.06 -43.67 -46.75
N PHE A 8 51.17 -42.76 -47.05
CA PHE A 8 51.21 -41.41 -46.50
C PHE A 8 50.69 -41.44 -45.05
N LEU A 9 51.59 -41.06 -44.14
CA LEU A 9 51.26 -40.89 -42.70
C LEU A 9 50.67 -39.49 -42.53
N LEU A 10 49.35 -39.39 -42.31
CA LEU A 10 48.66 -38.15 -42.05
C LEU A 10 48.81 -37.82 -40.56
N VAL A 11 49.67 -36.88 -40.22
CA VAL A 11 49.84 -36.33 -38.86
C VAL A 11 48.75 -35.30 -38.64
N LEU A 12 47.67 -35.68 -37.89
CA LEU A 12 46.65 -34.74 -37.42
C LEU A 12 47.22 -33.97 -36.20
N LEU A 13 47.62 -32.72 -36.43
CA LEU A 13 47.95 -31.75 -35.39
C LEU A 13 46.61 -31.29 -34.76
N VAL A 14 46.28 -31.80 -33.58
CA VAL A 14 45.20 -31.26 -32.74
C VAL A 14 45.70 -29.97 -32.09
N ALA A 15 45.43 -28.84 -32.73
CA ALA A 15 45.60 -27.53 -32.11
C ALA A 15 44.49 -27.36 -31.04
N ALA A 16 44.83 -27.68 -29.79
CA ALA A 16 44.00 -27.33 -28.63
C ALA A 16 43.93 -25.80 -28.58
N ALA A 17 42.84 -25.23 -29.06
CA ALA A 17 42.53 -23.82 -28.92
C ALA A 17 42.35 -23.52 -27.44
N PHE A 18 43.36 -22.97 -26.82
CA PHE A 18 43.27 -22.31 -25.53
C PHE A 18 42.34 -21.09 -25.70
N GLN A 19 41.04 -21.25 -25.57
CA GLN A 19 40.14 -20.12 -25.36
C GLN A 19 40.35 -19.60 -23.94
N PRO A 20 40.81 -18.36 -23.76
CA PRO A 20 40.77 -17.75 -22.45
C PRO A 20 39.29 -17.66 -22.06
N ARG A 21 38.88 -18.47 -21.13
CA ARG A 21 37.60 -18.28 -20.40
C ARG A 21 37.72 -16.90 -19.75
N VAL A 22 37.20 -15.87 -20.42
CA VAL A 22 36.85 -14.62 -19.78
C VAL A 22 35.83 -15.05 -18.70
N ARG A 23 36.30 -15.31 -17.51
CA ARG A 23 35.47 -15.27 -16.33
C ARG A 23 34.92 -13.85 -16.34
N ALA A 24 33.66 -13.71 -16.74
CA ALA A 24 32.89 -12.53 -16.37
C ALA A 24 33.07 -12.44 -14.85
N GLN A 25 33.91 -11.51 -14.43
CA GLN A 25 34.07 -11.14 -13.05
C GLN A 25 32.68 -10.64 -12.68
N ALA A 26 31.89 -11.49 -12.01
CA ALA A 26 30.65 -11.07 -11.40
C ALA A 26 31.05 -9.85 -10.59
N ALA A 27 30.61 -8.66 -11.01
CA ALA A 27 30.83 -7.46 -10.23
C ALA A 27 30.36 -7.80 -8.82
N ALA A 28 31.29 -7.72 -7.86
CA ALA A 28 30.97 -8.00 -6.47
C ALA A 28 29.72 -7.20 -6.14
N ALA A 29 28.68 -7.87 -5.64
CA ALA A 29 27.46 -7.17 -5.28
C ALA A 29 27.85 -5.99 -4.39
N PRO A 30 27.38 -4.76 -4.68
CA PRO A 30 27.77 -3.62 -3.87
C PRO A 30 27.49 -3.92 -2.41
N ASP A 31 28.47 -3.65 -1.56
CA ASP A 31 28.42 -3.87 -0.11
C ASP A 31 27.14 -3.23 0.45
N LEU A 32 26.50 -3.86 1.42
CA LEU A 32 25.30 -3.37 2.09
C LEU A 32 25.46 -1.90 2.55
N LYS A 33 26.64 -1.55 3.04
CA LYS A 33 26.98 -0.17 3.43
C LYS A 33 26.87 0.80 2.25
N GLN A 34 27.38 0.42 1.08
CA GLN A 34 27.28 1.23 -0.14
C GLN A 34 25.81 1.36 -0.60
N ASN A 35 25.02 0.29 -0.49
CA ASN A 35 23.60 0.35 -0.81
C ASN A 35 22.84 1.29 0.14
N ILE A 36 23.13 1.28 1.43
CA ILE A 36 22.54 2.22 2.39
C ILE A 36 22.93 3.67 2.01
N THR A 37 24.19 3.93 1.68
CA THR A 37 24.64 5.24 1.21
C THR A 37 23.90 5.66 -0.07
N ASN A 38 23.67 4.75 -0.98
CA ASN A 38 22.97 5.00 -2.25
C ASN A 38 21.47 5.32 -2.07
N LEU A 39 20.89 5.08 -0.90
CA LEU A 39 19.54 5.55 -0.57
C LEU A 39 19.45 7.10 -0.57
N ALA A 40 20.57 7.82 -0.43
CA ALA A 40 20.62 9.27 -0.55
C ALA A 40 20.61 9.76 -2.02
N SER A 41 20.83 8.88 -3.00
CA SER A 41 20.98 9.28 -4.39
C SER A 41 19.77 10.04 -4.92
N LEU A 42 20.02 11.13 -5.62
CA LEU A 42 19.01 11.86 -6.39
C LEU A 42 18.63 11.12 -7.69
N ASP A 43 19.53 10.26 -8.18
CA ASP A 43 19.26 9.38 -9.30
C ASP A 43 18.29 8.26 -8.86
N PHE A 44 17.08 8.28 -9.42
CA PHE A 44 16.01 7.34 -9.07
C PHE A 44 16.42 5.87 -9.35
N PRO A 45 16.94 5.49 -10.53
CA PRO A 45 17.45 4.14 -10.79
C PRO A 45 18.47 3.63 -9.77
N VAL A 46 19.45 4.47 -9.39
CA VAL A 46 20.47 4.10 -8.38
C VAL A 46 19.82 3.82 -7.01
N ARG A 47 18.91 4.67 -6.62
CA ARG A 47 18.18 4.54 -5.35
C ARG A 47 17.30 3.29 -5.32
N MET A 48 16.55 3.03 -6.38
CA MET A 48 15.70 1.85 -6.49
C MET A 48 16.51 0.57 -6.51
N GLN A 49 17.64 0.55 -7.21
CA GLN A 49 18.55 -0.59 -7.21
C GLN A 49 19.13 -0.85 -5.82
N ALA A 50 19.50 0.19 -5.09
CA ALA A 50 19.98 0.07 -3.71
C ALA A 50 18.92 -0.53 -2.78
N ALA A 51 17.67 -0.03 -2.85
CA ALA A 51 16.55 -0.57 -2.07
C ALA A 51 16.29 -2.05 -2.40
N ARG A 52 16.33 -2.41 -3.69
CA ARG A 52 16.16 -3.80 -4.15
C ARG A 52 17.24 -4.73 -3.59
N LEU A 53 18.50 -4.31 -3.59
CA LEU A 53 19.61 -5.09 -3.05
C LEU A 53 19.50 -5.26 -1.53
N ILE A 54 19.10 -4.20 -0.82
CA ILE A 54 18.87 -4.26 0.63
C ILE A 54 17.75 -5.25 0.97
N ARG A 55 16.63 -5.24 0.24
CA ARG A 55 15.52 -6.20 0.45
C ARG A 55 15.93 -7.65 0.26
N ARG A 56 16.97 -7.90 -0.53
CA ARG A 56 17.52 -9.25 -0.82
C ARG A 56 18.67 -9.65 0.12
N THR A 57 19.13 -8.74 0.96
CA THR A 57 20.15 -9.03 1.97
C THR A 57 19.52 -9.85 3.12
N ALA A 58 20.28 -10.76 3.69
CA ALA A 58 19.82 -11.55 4.83
C ALA A 58 19.40 -10.66 6.00
N GLU A 59 18.30 -11.01 6.67
CA GLU A 59 17.73 -10.23 7.78
C GLU A 59 18.76 -9.98 8.89
N THR A 60 19.60 -10.97 9.18
CA THR A 60 20.67 -10.87 10.18
C THR A 60 21.69 -9.78 9.89
N GLU A 61 21.85 -9.38 8.64
CA GLU A 61 22.76 -8.31 8.20
C GLU A 61 22.00 -7.01 7.94
N ALA A 62 20.87 -7.08 7.22
CA ALA A 62 20.11 -5.91 6.83
C ALA A 62 19.50 -5.17 8.02
N VAL A 63 18.88 -5.88 8.97
CA VAL A 63 18.16 -5.25 10.09
C VAL A 63 19.07 -4.40 10.98
N PRO A 64 20.23 -4.89 11.48
CA PRO A 64 21.13 -4.06 12.27
C PRO A 64 21.62 -2.82 11.51
N ALA A 65 21.97 -2.98 10.25
CA ALA A 65 22.46 -1.88 9.41
C ALA A 65 21.36 -0.83 9.13
N LEU A 66 20.14 -1.26 8.84
CA LEU A 66 18.99 -0.36 8.65
C LEU A 66 18.60 0.37 9.94
N LYS A 67 18.65 -0.30 11.11
CA LYS A 67 18.40 0.33 12.40
C LYS A 67 19.43 1.41 12.70
N GLU A 68 20.71 1.13 12.45
CA GLU A 68 21.77 2.11 12.66
C GLU A 68 21.62 3.31 11.71
N ALA A 69 21.32 3.05 10.42
CA ALA A 69 21.09 4.09 9.45
C ALA A 69 19.86 4.96 9.80
N ALA A 70 18.74 4.34 10.14
CA ALA A 70 17.51 5.06 10.53
C ALA A 70 17.69 5.92 11.78
N ARG A 71 18.52 5.46 12.71
CA ARG A 71 18.79 6.17 13.99
C ARG A 71 19.77 7.32 13.84
N ARG A 72 20.87 7.13 13.07
CA ARG A 72 22.07 7.99 13.18
C ARG A 72 22.61 8.56 11.88
N ASP A 73 22.09 8.16 10.71
CA ASP A 73 22.64 8.70 9.48
C ASP A 73 22.45 10.23 9.45
N ALA A 74 23.51 10.93 9.03
CA ALA A 74 23.47 12.39 8.93
C ALA A 74 22.48 12.88 7.87
N ASN A 75 22.29 12.07 6.81
CA ASN A 75 21.37 12.37 5.74
C ASN A 75 19.95 11.92 6.13
N GLU A 76 19.03 12.86 6.21
CA GLU A 76 17.64 12.60 6.59
C GLU A 76 16.88 11.69 5.61
N PHE A 77 17.22 11.76 4.32
CA PHE A 77 16.63 10.86 3.31
C PHE A 77 17.08 9.42 3.49
N VAL A 78 18.32 9.20 3.93
CA VAL A 78 18.80 7.85 4.29
C VAL A 78 18.05 7.37 5.52
N ARG A 79 17.89 8.19 6.57
CA ARG A 79 17.14 7.80 7.78
C ARG A 79 15.71 7.38 7.43
N TYR A 80 15.02 8.20 6.64
CA TYR A 80 13.65 7.92 6.20
C TYR A 80 13.56 6.61 5.41
N ARG A 81 14.35 6.46 4.35
CA ARG A 81 14.28 5.30 3.45
C ARG A 81 14.75 4.01 4.13
N ALA A 82 15.77 4.09 4.99
CA ALA A 82 16.21 2.96 5.79
C ALA A 82 15.09 2.52 6.75
N LEU A 83 14.36 3.46 7.35
CA LEU A 83 13.24 3.14 8.23
C LEU A 83 12.08 2.48 7.46
N VAL A 84 11.72 3.01 6.28
CA VAL A 84 10.71 2.39 5.40
C VAL A 84 11.08 0.94 5.09
N LEU A 85 12.32 0.70 4.60
CA LEU A 85 12.80 -0.65 4.29
C LEU A 85 12.81 -1.57 5.52
N LEU A 86 13.18 -1.04 6.69
CA LEU A 86 13.18 -1.80 7.93
C LEU A 86 11.80 -2.34 8.30
N THR A 87 10.73 -1.60 7.98
CA THR A 87 9.35 -2.01 8.31
C THR A 87 8.90 -3.29 7.62
N ALA A 88 9.57 -3.68 6.55
CA ALA A 88 9.30 -4.92 5.82
C ALA A 88 9.98 -6.16 6.41
N PHE A 89 10.85 -5.98 7.41
CA PHE A 89 11.46 -7.07 8.16
C PHE A 89 10.65 -7.31 9.46
N ASN A 90 10.38 -8.58 9.76
CA ASN A 90 9.60 -8.95 10.94
C ASN A 90 10.51 -9.01 12.19
N ASP A 91 11.17 -7.91 12.53
CA ASP A 91 12.08 -7.83 13.65
C ASP A 91 11.40 -7.25 14.90
N ARG A 92 11.50 -7.99 16.02
CA ARG A 92 10.88 -7.62 17.30
C ARG A 92 11.43 -6.32 17.90
N GLY A 93 12.71 -6.02 17.69
CA GLY A 93 13.34 -4.82 18.21
C GLY A 93 13.03 -3.55 17.42
N THR A 94 12.28 -3.65 16.32
CA THR A 94 11.81 -2.49 15.55
C THR A 94 10.88 -1.61 16.38
N ARG A 95 10.07 -2.19 17.30
CA ARG A 95 9.17 -1.43 18.18
C ARG A 95 9.90 -0.39 19.03
N ASP A 96 11.03 -0.76 19.60
CA ASP A 96 11.81 0.14 20.46
C ASP A 96 12.44 1.28 19.66
N LEU A 97 12.91 1.00 18.44
CA LEU A 97 13.39 2.02 17.52
C LEU A 97 12.24 2.98 17.11
N MET A 98 11.05 2.46 16.83
CA MET A 98 9.89 3.31 16.50
C MET A 98 9.53 4.23 17.66
N ARG A 99 9.56 3.76 18.92
CA ARG A 99 9.35 4.60 20.10
C ARG A 99 10.40 5.72 20.21
N GLU A 100 11.67 5.42 19.94
CA GLU A 100 12.76 6.39 19.92
C GLU A 100 12.55 7.47 18.84
N LEU A 101 12.15 7.07 17.63
CA LEU A 101 12.02 7.93 16.46
C LEU A 101 10.70 8.73 16.42
N MET A 102 9.77 8.54 17.34
CA MET A 102 8.55 9.39 17.45
C MET A 102 8.85 10.89 17.54
N ARG A 103 10.06 11.24 17.95
CA ARG A 103 10.54 12.64 18.12
C ARG A 103 11.66 12.98 17.15
N ASP A 104 11.85 12.23 16.07
CA ASP A 104 12.85 12.59 15.06
C ASP A 104 12.53 13.99 14.50
N ARG A 105 13.58 14.75 14.22
CA ARG A 105 13.44 16.10 13.65
C ARG A 105 12.82 16.10 12.24
N ASN A 106 13.02 15.00 11.49
CA ASN A 106 12.46 14.83 10.16
C ASN A 106 11.02 14.32 10.24
N ASP A 107 10.09 15.07 9.66
CA ASP A 107 8.67 14.75 9.68
C ASP A 107 8.34 13.46 8.90
N ARG A 108 9.04 13.17 7.80
CA ARG A 108 8.85 11.92 7.07
C ARG A 108 9.22 10.69 7.91
N VAL A 109 10.24 10.79 8.76
CA VAL A 109 10.57 9.73 9.73
C VAL A 109 9.42 9.54 10.72
N ARG A 110 8.91 10.64 11.31
CA ARG A 110 7.77 10.56 12.25
C ARG A 110 6.50 10.03 11.59
N GLU A 111 6.24 10.40 10.34
CA GLU A 111 5.12 9.87 9.56
C GLU A 111 5.18 8.33 9.46
N VAL A 112 6.32 7.77 9.07
CA VAL A 112 6.54 6.31 9.00
C VAL A 112 6.32 5.66 10.35
N VAL A 113 6.82 6.27 11.43
CA VAL A 113 6.65 5.78 12.80
C VAL A 113 5.17 5.66 13.16
N PHE A 114 4.35 6.69 12.90
CA PHE A 114 2.94 6.65 13.23
C PHE A 114 2.14 5.73 12.30
N LYS A 115 2.45 5.67 11.00
CA LYS A 115 1.90 4.66 10.09
C LYS A 115 2.21 3.23 10.55
N TRP A 116 3.40 3.02 11.11
CA TRP A 116 3.78 1.71 11.68
C TRP A 116 2.98 1.40 12.96
N PHE A 117 2.80 2.36 13.88
CA PHE A 117 2.00 2.18 15.08
C PHE A 117 0.50 2.00 14.79
N GLU A 118 -0.03 2.56 13.71
CA GLU A 118 -1.39 2.25 13.27
C GLU A 118 -1.57 0.75 12.97
N ARG A 119 -0.56 0.11 12.34
CA ARG A 119 -0.59 -1.33 12.05
C ARG A 119 -0.16 -2.21 13.22
N ASN A 120 0.61 -1.67 14.14
CA ASN A 120 1.17 -2.35 15.31
C ASN A 120 0.82 -1.60 16.60
N PRO A 121 -0.46 -1.52 16.97
CA PRO A 121 -0.92 -0.70 18.08
C PRO A 121 -0.19 -1.03 19.38
N ASP A 122 0.11 0.00 20.17
CA ASP A 122 0.76 -0.12 21.47
C ASP A 122 -0.03 0.68 22.52
N PRO A 123 -0.88 0.02 23.32
CA PRO A 123 -1.69 0.70 24.32
C PRO A 123 -0.90 1.51 25.35
N GLN A 124 0.39 1.16 25.56
CA GLN A 124 1.25 1.92 26.49
C GLN A 124 1.61 3.31 25.97
N LEU A 125 1.37 3.58 24.68
CA LEU A 125 1.67 4.86 24.04
C LEU A 125 0.48 5.81 23.99
N ALA A 126 -0.70 5.42 24.49
CA ALA A 126 -1.93 6.23 24.38
C ALA A 126 -1.71 7.69 24.81
N ASP A 127 -1.22 7.92 26.02
CA ASP A 127 -0.96 9.28 26.53
C ASP A 127 0.11 10.01 25.71
N THR A 128 1.16 9.31 25.29
CA THR A 128 2.23 9.89 24.49
C THR A 128 1.73 10.32 23.10
N LEU A 129 0.90 9.51 22.45
CA LEU A 129 0.29 9.84 21.15
C LEU A 129 -0.69 11.01 21.27
N VAL A 130 -1.48 11.06 22.35
CA VAL A 130 -2.38 12.18 22.63
C VAL A 130 -1.59 13.48 22.87
N MET A 131 -0.48 13.42 23.60
CA MET A 131 0.41 14.59 23.75
C MET A 131 1.04 15.00 22.40
N SER A 132 1.42 14.03 21.57
CA SER A 132 1.96 14.31 20.23
C SER A 132 0.92 15.01 19.35
N LEU A 133 -0.37 14.64 19.42
CA LEU A 133 -1.44 15.30 18.65
C LEU A 133 -1.57 16.80 18.97
N GLN A 134 -1.28 17.18 20.22
CA GLN A 134 -1.34 18.58 20.65
C GLN A 134 -0.16 19.43 20.17
N THR A 135 0.98 18.78 19.90
CA THR A 135 2.25 19.47 19.61
C THR A 135 2.72 19.33 18.16
N GLU A 136 2.25 18.31 17.44
CA GLU A 136 2.64 18.07 16.04
C GLU A 136 2.05 19.15 15.12
N GLN A 137 2.93 19.77 14.32
CA GLN A 137 2.58 20.84 13.39
C GLN A 137 2.66 20.40 11.92
N SER A 138 3.34 19.30 11.62
CA SER A 138 3.50 18.86 10.23
C SER A 138 2.20 18.28 9.68
N GLU A 139 1.76 18.82 8.55
CA GLU A 139 0.58 18.35 7.81
C GLU A 139 0.75 16.91 7.29
N PHE A 140 1.98 16.46 7.08
CA PHE A 140 2.28 15.09 6.67
C PHE A 140 2.16 14.10 7.84
N VAL A 141 2.54 14.52 9.04
CA VAL A 141 2.58 13.66 10.22
C VAL A 141 1.21 13.52 10.88
N ARG A 142 0.44 14.60 10.94
CA ARG A 142 -0.86 14.59 11.64
C ARG A 142 -1.83 13.52 11.15
N PRO A 143 -2.00 13.27 9.83
CA PRO A 143 -2.85 12.15 9.34
C PRO A 143 -2.40 10.77 9.82
N ALA A 144 -1.09 10.51 9.82
CA ALA A 144 -0.54 9.24 10.30
C ALA A 144 -0.73 9.08 11.82
N LEU A 145 -0.57 10.18 12.58
CA LEU A 145 -0.76 10.20 14.03
C LEU A 145 -2.21 9.92 14.42
N VAL A 146 -3.20 10.51 13.74
CA VAL A 146 -4.62 10.20 14.01
C VAL A 146 -4.97 8.77 13.62
N GLY A 147 -4.32 8.18 12.61
CA GLY A 147 -4.41 6.76 12.29
C GLY A 147 -3.94 5.88 13.46
N ALA A 148 -2.76 6.19 14.02
CA ALA A 148 -2.21 5.46 15.18
C ALA A 148 -3.11 5.59 16.43
N LEU A 149 -3.67 6.79 16.66
CA LEU A 149 -4.63 7.02 17.75
C LEU A 149 -5.94 6.25 17.54
N ALA A 150 -6.50 6.30 16.35
CA ALA A 150 -7.74 5.57 16.04
C ALA A 150 -7.59 4.06 16.22
N ALA A 151 -6.40 3.49 15.98
CA ALA A 151 -6.09 2.10 16.26
C ALA A 151 -6.14 1.75 17.77
N LEU A 152 -6.04 2.75 18.65
CA LEU A 152 -6.20 2.63 20.10
C LEU A 152 -7.60 3.08 20.58
N GLY A 153 -8.60 3.05 19.72
CA GLY A 153 -9.94 3.57 19.98
C GLY A 153 -10.71 2.92 21.14
N SER A 154 -10.20 1.86 21.78
CA SER A 154 -10.73 1.32 23.03
C SER A 154 -10.32 2.13 24.27
N ASP A 155 -9.28 2.97 24.17
CA ASP A 155 -8.80 3.81 25.26
C ASP A 155 -9.64 5.10 25.39
N MET A 156 -10.14 5.36 26.60
CA MET A 156 -10.99 6.53 26.86
C MET A 156 -10.28 7.87 26.73
N THR A 157 -8.97 7.92 26.98
CA THR A 157 -8.16 9.14 26.82
C THR A 157 -8.03 9.46 25.32
N VAL A 158 -7.80 8.43 24.51
CA VAL A 158 -7.77 8.55 23.05
C VAL A 158 -9.13 9.01 22.50
N GLN A 159 -10.23 8.40 22.94
CA GLN A 159 -11.58 8.79 22.50
C GLN A 159 -11.86 10.28 22.78
N ARG A 160 -11.54 10.74 24.00
CA ARG A 160 -11.71 12.14 24.39
C ARG A 160 -10.85 13.12 23.60
N ALA A 161 -9.65 12.68 23.21
CA ALA A 161 -8.75 13.50 22.40
C ALA A 161 -9.19 13.56 20.93
N MET A 162 -9.69 12.46 20.37
CA MET A 162 -10.04 12.35 18.95
C MET A 162 -11.37 13.01 18.59
N LEU A 163 -12.38 12.95 19.47
CA LEU A 163 -13.72 13.49 19.16
C LEU A 163 -13.72 14.97 18.77
N PRO A 164 -13.02 15.89 19.48
CA PRO A 164 -12.98 17.30 19.09
C PRO A 164 -12.32 17.56 17.73
N GLU A 165 -11.41 16.68 17.31
CA GLU A 165 -10.64 16.85 16.07
C GLU A 165 -11.52 16.66 14.81
N ILE A 166 -12.67 15.99 14.92
CA ILE A 166 -13.66 15.88 13.83
C ILE A 166 -14.14 17.27 13.36
N GLY A 167 -14.25 18.22 14.30
CA GLY A 167 -14.72 19.58 14.03
C GLY A 167 -13.61 20.65 14.01
N ARG A 168 -12.33 20.28 14.19
CA ARG A 168 -11.24 21.24 14.39
C ARG A 168 -10.25 21.23 13.24
N GLY A 169 -9.83 22.42 12.82
CA GLY A 169 -8.79 22.60 11.80
C GLY A 169 -9.34 22.65 10.38
N LEU A 170 -8.45 22.50 9.41
CA LEU A 170 -8.77 22.51 7.99
C LEU A 170 -9.48 21.20 7.57
N ASP A 171 -10.29 21.28 6.54
CA ASP A 171 -11.06 20.14 6.03
C ASP A 171 -10.18 18.94 5.67
N PHE A 172 -8.99 19.18 5.12
CA PHE A 172 -8.02 18.11 4.85
C PHE A 172 -7.68 17.28 6.10
N PHE A 173 -7.42 17.94 7.24
CA PHE A 173 -7.12 17.22 8.48
C PHE A 173 -8.36 16.57 9.07
N ARG A 174 -9.51 17.26 9.04
CA ARG A 174 -10.79 16.70 9.49
C ARG A 174 -11.17 15.44 8.71
N SER A 175 -10.97 15.47 7.37
CA SER A 175 -11.12 14.29 6.50
C SER A 175 -10.24 13.13 6.97
N ALA A 176 -8.96 13.37 7.25
CA ALA A 176 -8.05 12.35 7.76
C ALA A 176 -8.50 11.76 9.12
N VAL A 177 -9.03 12.60 10.01
CA VAL A 177 -9.60 12.15 11.31
C VAL A 177 -10.82 11.26 11.08
N ILE A 178 -11.75 11.71 10.24
CA ILE A 178 -12.99 10.98 9.92
C ILE A 178 -12.67 9.63 9.26
N ASP A 179 -11.76 9.62 8.28
CA ASP A 179 -11.33 8.38 7.61
C ASP A 179 -10.66 7.41 8.59
N ALA A 180 -9.77 7.88 9.47
CA ALA A 180 -9.13 7.06 10.49
C ALA A 180 -10.16 6.43 11.43
N LEU A 181 -11.12 7.21 11.92
CA LEU A 181 -12.20 6.74 12.78
C LEU A 181 -13.10 5.71 12.07
N GLY A 182 -13.39 5.93 10.79
CA GLY A 182 -14.12 4.98 9.93
C GLY A 182 -13.37 3.68 9.76
N ARG A 183 -12.08 3.73 9.41
CA ARG A 183 -11.22 2.54 9.22
C ARG A 183 -11.12 1.67 10.47
N HIS A 184 -11.04 2.29 11.64
CA HIS A 184 -10.95 1.61 12.92
C HIS A 184 -12.30 1.36 13.60
N ARG A 185 -13.42 1.57 12.87
CA ARG A 185 -14.80 1.31 13.32
C ARG A 185 -15.12 1.95 14.69
N ALA A 186 -14.76 3.21 14.83
CA ALA A 186 -14.89 3.99 16.06
C ALA A 186 -16.37 4.29 16.39
N VAL A 187 -17.09 3.34 16.95
CA VAL A 187 -18.53 3.46 17.28
C VAL A 187 -18.81 4.68 18.16
N TYR A 188 -17.88 5.08 19.02
CA TYR A 188 -17.99 6.25 19.88
C TYR A 188 -18.07 7.58 19.10
N ALA A 189 -17.65 7.61 17.85
CA ALA A 189 -17.58 8.81 17.01
C ALA A 189 -18.80 8.98 16.10
N VAL A 190 -19.73 8.03 16.05
CA VAL A 190 -20.87 8.01 15.11
C VAL A 190 -21.66 9.31 15.15
N GLU A 191 -22.02 9.84 16.33
CA GLU A 191 -22.84 11.04 16.47
C GLU A 191 -22.12 12.30 15.88
N ALA A 192 -20.83 12.44 16.16
CA ALA A 192 -20.05 13.57 15.66
C ALA A 192 -19.85 13.49 14.13
N ILE A 193 -19.59 12.28 13.60
CA ILE A 193 -19.44 12.05 12.17
C ILE A 193 -20.81 12.26 11.45
N ALA A 194 -21.91 11.79 12.04
CA ALA A 194 -23.26 12.00 11.52
C ALA A 194 -23.64 13.51 11.47
N ALA A 195 -23.18 14.30 12.44
CA ALA A 195 -23.37 15.75 12.37
C ALA A 195 -22.59 16.37 11.20
N THR A 196 -21.37 15.88 10.93
CA THR A 196 -20.52 16.36 9.82
C THR A 196 -21.10 15.94 8.46
N SER A 197 -21.70 14.76 8.34
CA SER A 197 -22.33 14.30 7.08
C SER A 197 -23.48 15.18 6.59
N LYS A 198 -24.04 16.03 7.45
CA LYS A 198 -25.09 17.00 7.09
C LYS A 198 -24.54 18.32 6.51
N LEU A 199 -23.24 18.52 6.55
CA LEU A 199 -22.56 19.68 5.97
C LEU A 199 -22.31 19.42 4.48
N GLU A 200 -22.69 20.37 3.63
CA GLU A 200 -22.35 20.29 2.20
C GLU A 200 -20.83 20.44 2.01
N GLY A 201 -20.26 19.64 1.12
CA GLY A 201 -18.85 19.70 0.76
C GLY A 201 -18.10 18.38 0.91
N PRO A 202 -16.76 18.40 0.78
CA PRO A 202 -15.94 17.17 0.73
C PRO A 202 -16.07 16.28 1.98
N LEU A 203 -16.24 16.86 3.15
CA LEU A 203 -16.38 16.11 4.41
C LEU A 203 -17.69 15.30 4.49
N GLN A 204 -18.68 15.61 3.66
CA GLN A 204 -19.93 14.85 3.60
C GLN A 204 -19.67 13.42 3.13
N ASP A 205 -18.96 13.27 2.01
CA ASP A 205 -18.64 11.97 1.43
C ASP A 205 -17.75 11.14 2.35
N ASP A 206 -16.72 11.76 2.96
CA ASP A 206 -15.85 11.12 3.94
C ASP A 206 -16.63 10.63 5.16
N SER A 207 -17.57 11.46 5.65
CA SER A 207 -18.42 11.13 6.80
C SER A 207 -19.36 9.97 6.50
N LEU A 208 -20.00 9.98 5.32
CA LEU A 208 -20.89 8.89 4.89
C LEU A 208 -20.12 7.58 4.76
N LEU A 209 -18.92 7.63 4.16
CA LEU A 209 -18.05 6.47 4.04
C LEU A 209 -17.59 5.94 5.41
N ALA A 210 -17.20 6.83 6.31
CA ALA A 210 -16.81 6.46 7.67
C ALA A 210 -17.97 5.80 8.42
N LEU A 211 -19.19 6.35 8.33
CA LEU A 211 -20.39 5.74 8.92
C LEU A 211 -20.65 4.35 8.34
N GLY A 212 -20.52 4.17 7.01
CA GLY A 212 -20.66 2.87 6.36
C GLY A 212 -19.63 1.85 6.86
N ARG A 213 -18.38 2.24 7.07
CA ARG A 213 -17.31 1.38 7.62
C ARG A 213 -17.53 1.05 9.10
N ILE A 214 -18.01 2.00 9.89
CA ILE A 214 -18.32 1.77 11.31
C ILE A 214 -19.48 0.79 11.42
N GLY A 215 -20.55 1.00 10.65
CA GLY A 215 -21.75 0.16 10.66
C GLY A 215 -22.54 0.23 11.97
N GLY A 216 -23.46 -0.71 12.14
CA GLY A 216 -24.33 -0.81 13.30
C GLY A 216 -25.53 0.15 13.22
N THR A 217 -26.51 -0.05 14.11
CA THR A 217 -27.83 0.61 14.04
C THR A 217 -27.75 2.13 14.01
N ARG A 218 -26.87 2.75 14.80
CA ARG A 218 -26.74 4.20 14.86
C ARG A 218 -26.22 4.78 13.54
N ALA A 219 -25.18 4.17 12.96
CA ALA A 219 -24.63 4.59 11.69
C ALA A 219 -25.64 4.38 10.56
N THR A 220 -26.33 3.24 10.54
CA THR A 220 -27.39 2.96 9.54
C THR A 220 -28.52 3.97 9.62
N THR A 221 -28.97 4.36 10.84
CA THR A 221 -29.98 5.39 11.01
C THR A 221 -29.51 6.74 10.46
N ALA A 222 -28.29 7.16 10.79
CA ALA A 222 -27.73 8.41 10.30
C ALA A 222 -27.61 8.45 8.76
N ILE A 223 -27.22 7.33 8.13
CA ILE A 223 -27.16 7.18 6.68
C ILE A 223 -28.57 7.27 6.06
N GLY A 224 -29.58 6.64 6.70
CA GLY A 224 -30.96 6.66 6.23
C GLY A 224 -31.60 8.04 6.26
N GLU A 225 -31.16 8.94 7.12
CA GLU A 225 -31.60 10.35 7.18
C GLU A 225 -31.05 11.22 6.04
N PHE A 226 -30.04 10.73 5.31
CA PHE A 226 -29.42 11.48 4.21
C PHE A 226 -30.29 11.46 2.96
N THR A 227 -30.80 12.61 2.55
CA THR A 227 -31.76 12.74 1.47
C THR A 227 -31.28 13.58 0.27
N GLY A 228 -30.11 14.20 0.36
CA GLY A 228 -29.60 15.10 -0.68
C GLY A 228 -28.14 14.81 -1.01
N GLY A 229 -27.64 15.45 -2.06
CA GLY A 229 -26.23 15.37 -2.43
C GLY A 229 -25.97 15.61 -3.89
N THR A 230 -24.69 15.71 -4.20
CA THR A 230 -24.17 15.77 -5.56
C THR A 230 -24.34 14.41 -6.26
N PRO A 231 -24.15 14.34 -7.59
CA PRO A 231 -24.11 13.05 -8.29
C PRO A 231 -23.03 12.10 -7.74
N GLU A 232 -21.93 12.62 -7.25
CA GLU A 232 -20.84 11.87 -6.57
C GLU A 232 -21.34 11.28 -5.26
N ALA A 233 -21.94 12.10 -4.40
CA ALA A 233 -22.50 11.65 -3.12
C ALA A 233 -23.58 10.57 -3.32
N ALA A 234 -24.36 10.64 -4.40
CA ALA A 234 -25.32 9.60 -4.74
C ALA A 234 -24.64 8.24 -5.03
N GLN A 235 -23.47 8.24 -5.66
CA GLN A 235 -22.69 7.00 -5.87
C GLN A 235 -22.05 6.52 -4.58
N MET A 236 -21.51 7.45 -3.78
CA MET A 236 -20.94 7.12 -2.47
C MET A 236 -21.99 6.47 -1.55
N ILE A 237 -23.23 6.96 -1.52
CA ILE A 237 -24.32 6.34 -0.76
C ILE A 237 -24.58 4.90 -1.20
N ARG A 238 -24.47 4.58 -2.48
CA ARG A 238 -24.58 3.19 -2.97
C ARG A 238 -23.51 2.31 -2.38
N GLY A 239 -22.26 2.79 -2.37
CA GLY A 239 -21.13 2.09 -1.72
C GLY A 239 -21.37 1.91 -0.22
N VAL A 240 -21.83 2.95 0.46
CA VAL A 240 -22.14 2.93 1.89
C VAL A 240 -23.26 1.94 2.21
N ARG A 241 -24.32 1.87 1.43
CA ARG A 241 -25.39 0.86 1.57
C ARG A 241 -24.86 -0.56 1.42
N CYS A 242 -23.96 -0.78 0.46
CA CYS A 242 -23.28 -2.07 0.35
C CYS A 242 -22.45 -2.39 1.59
N LEU A 243 -21.71 -1.42 2.15
CA LEU A 243 -20.89 -1.61 3.38
C LEU A 243 -21.73 -2.00 4.60
N ILE A 244 -22.95 -1.49 4.73
CA ILE A 244 -23.88 -1.84 5.81
C ILE A 244 -24.74 -3.08 5.49
N GLY A 245 -24.53 -3.74 4.34
CA GLY A 245 -25.19 -4.98 3.94
C GLY A 245 -26.54 -4.79 3.23
N GLU A 246 -26.88 -3.57 2.82
CA GLU A 246 -28.15 -3.29 2.12
C GLU A 246 -28.01 -3.50 0.61
N LEU A 247 -28.61 -4.58 0.08
CA LEU A 247 -28.72 -4.87 -1.37
C LEU A 247 -27.38 -4.76 -2.10
N CYS A 248 -26.29 -5.26 -1.49
CA CYS A 248 -24.93 -4.98 -1.96
C CYS A 248 -24.68 -5.40 -3.42
N ALA A 249 -25.23 -6.51 -3.87
CA ALA A 249 -25.09 -6.96 -5.26
C ALA A 249 -25.72 -5.97 -6.26
N GLU A 250 -26.90 -5.43 -5.93
CA GLU A 250 -27.61 -4.44 -6.73
C GLU A 250 -26.88 -3.11 -6.72
N GLN A 251 -26.34 -2.69 -5.55
CA GLN A 251 -25.54 -1.47 -5.47
C GLN A 251 -24.27 -1.56 -6.31
N ILE A 252 -23.54 -2.67 -6.27
CA ILE A 252 -22.36 -2.88 -7.12
C ILE A 252 -22.74 -2.83 -8.61
N THR A 253 -23.83 -3.49 -9.01
CA THR A 253 -24.32 -3.45 -10.39
C THR A 253 -24.62 -2.02 -10.84
N ALA A 254 -25.28 -1.23 -10.00
CA ALA A 254 -25.59 0.17 -10.30
C ALA A 254 -24.32 1.04 -10.38
N LEU A 255 -23.33 0.80 -9.50
CA LEU A 255 -22.03 1.49 -9.54
C LEU A 255 -21.26 1.19 -10.84
N VAL A 256 -21.22 -0.09 -11.25
CA VAL A 256 -20.61 -0.47 -12.53
C VAL A 256 -21.30 0.21 -13.71
N ALA A 257 -22.63 0.24 -13.72
CA ALA A 257 -23.39 0.93 -14.77
C ALA A 257 -23.08 2.43 -14.80
N ALA A 258 -23.00 3.09 -13.64
CA ALA A 258 -22.66 4.51 -13.54
C ALA A 258 -21.23 4.80 -14.01
N ALA A 259 -20.26 3.94 -13.67
CA ALA A 259 -18.88 4.06 -14.10
C ALA A 259 -18.69 3.82 -15.60
N SER A 260 -19.54 2.99 -16.21
CA SER A 260 -19.46 2.60 -17.63
C SER A 260 -20.31 3.47 -18.56
N SER A 261 -21.02 4.47 -18.05
CA SER A 261 -21.93 5.29 -18.85
C SER A 261 -21.17 6.27 -19.75
N ASP A 262 -21.32 6.17 -21.06
CA ASP A 262 -20.74 7.10 -22.03
C ASP A 262 -21.33 8.52 -21.93
N GLU A 263 -22.54 8.66 -21.40
CA GLU A 263 -23.21 9.93 -21.14
C GLU A 263 -22.95 10.45 -19.70
N GLY A 264 -22.19 9.67 -18.90
CA GLY A 264 -21.91 9.95 -17.50
C GLY A 264 -21.09 11.23 -17.33
N ARG A 265 -21.50 12.08 -16.38
CA ARG A 265 -20.66 13.22 -15.98
C ARG A 265 -19.35 12.65 -15.37
N PRO A 266 -18.18 13.26 -15.64
CA PRO A 266 -16.90 12.78 -15.08
C PRO A 266 -16.92 12.58 -13.57
N SER A 267 -17.65 13.42 -12.84
CA SER A 267 -17.83 13.31 -11.40
C SER A 267 -18.64 12.06 -10.98
N THR A 268 -19.71 11.74 -11.70
CA THR A 268 -20.48 10.50 -11.45
C THR A 268 -19.63 9.26 -11.67
N VAL A 269 -18.84 9.24 -12.75
CA VAL A 269 -17.94 8.13 -13.08
C VAL A 269 -16.89 7.95 -11.97
N ARG A 270 -16.25 9.05 -11.56
CA ARG A 270 -15.26 9.04 -10.46
C ARG A 270 -15.89 8.56 -9.15
N GLY A 271 -17.01 9.16 -8.72
CA GLY A 271 -17.70 8.76 -7.50
C GLY A 271 -18.12 7.29 -7.49
N ALA A 272 -18.44 6.70 -8.65
CA ALA A 272 -18.75 5.28 -8.75
C ALA A 272 -17.50 4.39 -8.58
N ILE A 273 -16.35 4.81 -9.13
CA ILE A 273 -15.07 4.09 -8.96
C ILE A 273 -14.62 4.19 -7.50
N ASP A 274 -14.68 5.37 -6.90
CA ASP A 274 -14.31 5.61 -5.50
C ASP A 274 -15.19 4.80 -4.53
N ALA A 275 -16.49 4.71 -4.82
CA ALA A 275 -17.41 3.88 -4.06
C ALA A 275 -17.10 2.38 -4.18
N LEU A 276 -16.78 1.88 -5.38
CA LEU A 276 -16.35 0.50 -5.59
C LEU A 276 -15.03 0.20 -4.87
N GLU A 277 -14.07 1.14 -4.89
CA GLU A 277 -12.83 1.05 -4.16
C GLU A 277 -13.08 0.89 -2.66
N ALA A 278 -13.90 1.78 -2.08
CA ALA A 278 -14.23 1.76 -0.68
C ALA A 278 -14.86 0.43 -0.23
N VAL A 279 -15.75 -0.12 -1.06
CA VAL A 279 -16.37 -1.44 -0.82
C VAL A 279 -15.33 -2.55 -0.96
N ALA A 280 -14.46 -2.52 -1.97
CA ALA A 280 -13.40 -3.50 -2.17
C ALA A 280 -12.38 -3.50 -1.03
N GLN A 281 -12.04 -2.33 -0.45
CA GLN A 281 -11.17 -2.21 0.72
C GLN A 281 -11.72 -2.93 1.96
N SER A 282 -13.04 -3.18 2.04
CA SER A 282 -13.66 -4.02 3.07
C SER A 282 -13.61 -5.53 2.76
N ARG A 283 -12.80 -5.95 1.79
CA ARG A 283 -12.65 -7.32 1.28
C ARG A 283 -13.90 -7.86 0.57
N ASN A 284 -14.64 -6.98 -0.09
CA ASN A 284 -15.76 -7.41 -0.94
C ASN A 284 -15.24 -7.86 -2.31
N GLU A 285 -15.35 -9.17 -2.58
CA GLU A 285 -14.84 -9.79 -3.80
C GLU A 285 -15.57 -9.31 -5.05
N ALA A 286 -16.88 -9.09 -4.96
CA ALA A 286 -17.67 -8.62 -6.11
C ALA A 286 -17.27 -7.20 -6.52
N ALA A 287 -17.00 -6.30 -5.56
CA ALA A 287 -16.54 -4.96 -5.84
C ALA A 287 -15.13 -4.95 -6.47
N LEU A 288 -14.20 -5.78 -5.96
CA LEU A 288 -12.88 -5.92 -6.56
C LEU A 288 -12.95 -6.49 -7.99
N SER A 289 -13.78 -7.51 -8.21
CA SER A 289 -14.00 -8.08 -9.54
C SER A 289 -14.64 -7.07 -10.50
N ALA A 290 -15.50 -6.19 -10.00
CA ALA A 290 -16.08 -5.09 -10.76
C ALA A 290 -15.01 -4.10 -11.22
N LEU A 291 -14.09 -3.69 -10.32
CA LEU A 291 -12.94 -2.84 -10.68
C LEU A 291 -12.07 -3.49 -11.76
N PHE A 292 -11.78 -4.78 -11.63
CA PHE A 292 -11.04 -5.53 -12.65
C PHE A 292 -11.77 -5.55 -14.01
N GLY A 293 -13.10 -5.65 -13.99
CA GLY A 293 -13.93 -5.58 -15.19
C GLY A 293 -13.89 -4.21 -15.87
N LEU A 294 -13.98 -3.13 -15.10
CA LEU A 294 -13.95 -1.74 -15.59
C LEU A 294 -12.62 -1.39 -16.26
N ALA A 295 -11.53 -1.99 -15.85
CA ALA A 295 -10.22 -1.77 -16.44
C ALA A 295 -10.07 -2.17 -17.90
N LYS A 296 -11.02 -2.91 -18.45
CA LYS A 296 -11.09 -3.20 -19.89
C LYS A 296 -11.47 -1.95 -20.71
N ASN A 297 -12.08 -0.97 -20.08
CA ASN A 297 -12.34 0.33 -20.69
C ASN A 297 -11.09 1.21 -20.57
N THR A 298 -10.43 1.50 -21.68
CA THR A 298 -9.19 2.29 -21.71
C THR A 298 -9.36 3.72 -21.20
N ALA A 299 -10.55 4.30 -21.30
CA ALA A 299 -10.86 5.64 -20.78
C ALA A 299 -10.88 5.69 -19.24
N LEU A 300 -11.13 4.56 -18.58
CA LEU A 300 -11.21 4.45 -17.12
C LEU A 300 -9.91 3.90 -16.50
N ARG A 301 -8.97 3.46 -17.33
CA ARG A 301 -7.81 2.68 -16.90
C ARG A 301 -7.01 3.37 -15.79
N GLU A 302 -6.75 4.67 -15.92
CA GLU A 302 -5.97 5.44 -14.94
C GLU A 302 -6.70 5.48 -13.57
N SER A 303 -7.96 5.90 -13.54
CA SER A 303 -8.75 5.97 -12.30
C SER A 303 -8.92 4.59 -11.65
N VAL A 304 -9.14 3.54 -12.45
CA VAL A 304 -9.27 2.17 -11.95
C VAL A 304 -7.93 1.63 -11.47
N ALA A 305 -6.80 2.00 -12.10
CA ALA A 305 -5.47 1.62 -11.63
C ALA A 305 -5.17 2.17 -10.23
N VAL A 306 -5.50 3.44 -9.99
CA VAL A 306 -5.39 4.07 -8.67
C VAL A 306 -6.27 3.34 -7.64
N ALA A 307 -7.53 3.07 -7.97
CA ALA A 307 -8.44 2.36 -7.06
C ALA A 307 -7.96 0.93 -6.73
N VAL A 308 -7.50 0.17 -7.73
CA VAL A 308 -6.96 -1.20 -7.54
C VAL A 308 -5.68 -1.16 -6.71
N ALA A 309 -4.78 -0.22 -6.99
CA ALA A 309 -3.55 -0.03 -6.23
C ALA A 309 -3.84 0.33 -4.77
N SER A 310 -4.77 1.24 -4.51
CA SER A 310 -5.22 1.61 -3.16
C SER A 310 -5.76 0.39 -2.39
N VAL A 311 -6.56 -0.46 -3.05
CA VAL A 311 -7.01 -1.73 -2.43
C VAL A 311 -5.81 -2.64 -2.12
N ALA A 312 -4.85 -2.77 -3.04
CA ALA A 312 -3.65 -3.59 -2.85
C ALA A 312 -2.80 -3.10 -1.66
N LEU A 313 -2.61 -1.79 -1.53
CA LEU A 313 -1.85 -1.18 -0.43
C LEU A 313 -2.53 -1.39 0.93
N ARG A 314 -3.87 -1.37 0.96
CA ARG A 314 -4.64 -1.59 2.20
C ARG A 314 -4.84 -3.06 2.55
N GLN A 315 -4.98 -3.94 1.55
CA GLN A 315 -5.30 -5.35 1.71
C GLN A 315 -4.33 -6.25 0.92
N PRO A 316 -3.00 -6.18 1.20
CA PRO A 316 -1.98 -6.81 0.36
C PRO A 316 -2.17 -8.33 0.22
N ASP A 317 -2.28 -9.06 1.33
CA ASP A 317 -2.42 -10.53 1.30
C ASP A 317 -3.68 -10.97 0.55
N TRP A 318 -4.80 -10.28 0.80
CA TRP A 318 -6.07 -10.59 0.16
C TRP A 318 -6.05 -10.27 -1.35
N THR A 319 -5.44 -9.15 -1.76
CA THR A 319 -5.31 -8.81 -3.18
C THR A 319 -4.46 -9.85 -3.92
N VAL A 320 -3.35 -10.29 -3.34
CA VAL A 320 -2.50 -11.34 -3.91
C VAL A 320 -3.27 -12.67 -4.01
N GLU A 321 -4.07 -13.01 -3.01
CA GLU A 321 -4.93 -14.22 -3.05
C GLU A 321 -5.95 -14.14 -4.20
N ARG A 322 -6.62 -12.98 -4.37
CA ARG A 322 -7.58 -12.79 -5.48
C ARG A 322 -6.90 -12.79 -6.84
N LEU A 323 -5.72 -12.22 -6.97
CA LEU A 323 -4.91 -12.30 -8.19
C LEU A 323 -4.54 -13.74 -8.54
N ASN A 324 -4.21 -14.56 -7.55
CA ASN A 324 -3.90 -15.97 -7.79
C ASN A 324 -5.11 -16.77 -8.31
N ALA A 325 -6.31 -16.40 -7.89
CA ALA A 325 -7.56 -17.00 -8.33
C ALA A 325 -8.05 -16.47 -9.71
N ALA A 326 -7.57 -15.32 -10.16
CA ALA A 326 -7.96 -14.72 -11.45
C ALA A 326 -7.41 -15.49 -12.65
N ASP A 327 -8.09 -15.40 -13.80
CA ASP A 327 -7.57 -15.90 -15.07
C ASP A 327 -6.30 -15.15 -15.52
N GLY A 328 -5.54 -15.74 -16.43
CA GLY A 328 -4.25 -15.21 -16.89
C GLY A 328 -4.34 -13.78 -17.45
N PRO A 329 -5.21 -13.49 -18.42
CA PRO A 329 -5.38 -12.14 -18.96
C PRO A 329 -5.77 -11.09 -17.91
N THR A 330 -6.73 -11.39 -17.05
CA THR A 330 -7.14 -10.51 -15.96
C THR A 330 -5.97 -10.25 -14.99
N ARG A 331 -5.24 -11.30 -14.62
CA ARG A 331 -4.06 -11.20 -13.74
C ARG A 331 -3.00 -10.27 -14.29
N GLU A 332 -2.61 -10.41 -15.56
CA GLU A 332 -1.61 -9.56 -16.22
C GLU A 332 -2.06 -8.10 -16.27
N SER A 333 -3.33 -7.85 -16.61
CA SER A 333 -3.89 -6.49 -16.63
C SER A 333 -3.83 -5.86 -15.23
N VAL A 334 -4.24 -6.59 -14.19
CA VAL A 334 -4.27 -6.08 -12.81
C VAL A 334 -2.86 -5.83 -12.27
N ILE A 335 -1.88 -6.68 -12.57
CA ILE A 335 -0.48 -6.42 -12.18
C ILE A 335 0.02 -5.10 -12.78
N THR A 336 -0.31 -4.84 -14.04
CA THR A 336 0.04 -3.59 -14.70
C THR A 336 -0.64 -2.39 -14.02
N MET A 337 -1.93 -2.52 -13.67
CA MET A 337 -2.65 -1.46 -12.95
C MET A 337 -2.09 -1.18 -11.56
N ILE A 338 -1.70 -2.22 -10.82
CA ILE A 338 -1.06 -2.05 -9.51
C ILE A 338 0.23 -1.23 -9.66
N LYS A 339 1.04 -1.54 -10.69
CA LYS A 339 2.26 -0.76 -10.98
C LYS A 339 1.93 0.70 -11.30
N ASP A 340 1.06 0.93 -12.29
CA ASP A 340 0.67 2.28 -12.72
C ASP A 340 0.08 3.09 -11.55
N GLY A 341 -0.72 2.43 -10.70
CA GLY A 341 -1.33 3.07 -9.54
C GLY A 341 -0.33 3.35 -8.40
N PHE A 342 0.66 2.50 -8.16
CA PHE A 342 1.72 2.77 -7.19
C PHE A 342 2.54 4.00 -7.62
N ASP A 343 2.91 4.07 -8.91
CA ASP A 343 3.60 5.24 -9.47
C ASP A 343 2.79 6.55 -9.28
N SER A 344 1.45 6.47 -9.19
CA SER A 344 0.56 7.61 -8.99
C SER A 344 0.31 7.97 -7.53
N LEU A 345 0.33 6.98 -6.61
CA LEU A 345 0.01 7.18 -5.18
C LEU A 345 1.23 7.59 -4.37
N GLU A 346 2.44 7.19 -4.78
CA GLU A 346 3.72 7.52 -4.10
C GLU A 346 3.72 7.19 -2.59
N GLU A 347 3.11 6.06 -2.19
CA GLU A 347 2.93 5.66 -0.79
C GLU A 347 4.03 4.69 -0.31
N ASP A 348 5.28 5.17 -0.23
CA ASP A 348 6.48 4.38 0.07
C ASP A 348 6.29 3.36 1.22
N PHE A 349 5.67 3.76 2.32
CA PHE A 349 5.45 2.86 3.47
C PHE A 349 4.46 1.73 3.13
N ALA A 350 3.33 2.06 2.50
CA ALA A 350 2.29 1.07 2.18
C ALA A 350 2.76 0.12 1.08
N GLU A 351 3.53 0.61 0.10
CA GLU A 351 4.18 -0.20 -0.94
C GLU A 351 5.17 -1.18 -0.33
N GLU A 352 5.99 -0.74 0.62
CA GLU A 352 6.94 -1.64 1.29
C GLU A 352 6.21 -2.74 2.07
N GLN A 353 5.04 -2.45 2.66
CA GLN A 353 4.21 -3.47 3.30
C GLN A 353 3.61 -4.45 2.27
N PHE A 354 3.20 -3.97 1.09
CA PHE A 354 2.77 -4.83 0.00
C PHE A 354 3.92 -5.76 -0.46
N PHE A 355 5.11 -5.21 -0.67
CA PHE A 355 6.30 -5.98 -1.04
C PHE A 355 6.67 -7.02 0.01
N ALA A 356 6.59 -6.68 1.29
CA ALA A 356 6.81 -7.61 2.39
C ALA A 356 5.82 -8.79 2.36
N SER A 357 4.53 -8.50 2.13
CA SER A 357 3.48 -9.50 2.00
C SER A 357 3.73 -10.46 0.83
N VAL A 358 4.08 -9.93 -0.36
CA VAL A 358 4.41 -10.75 -1.53
C VAL A 358 5.62 -11.64 -1.28
N ARG A 359 6.70 -11.11 -0.67
CA ARG A 359 7.89 -11.90 -0.32
C ARG A 359 7.57 -13.01 0.69
N ALA A 360 6.80 -12.69 1.71
CA ALA A 360 6.34 -13.68 2.67
C ALA A 360 5.48 -14.76 2.01
N GLY A 361 4.61 -14.38 1.08
CA GLY A 361 3.82 -15.29 0.25
C GLY A 361 4.69 -16.21 -0.61
N TYR A 362 5.73 -15.68 -1.23
CA TYR A 362 6.70 -16.47 -2.02
C TYR A 362 7.34 -17.58 -1.18
N TRP A 363 7.82 -17.27 0.03
CA TRP A 363 8.49 -18.25 0.88
C TRP A 363 7.54 -19.25 1.53
N ARG A 364 6.28 -18.89 1.77
CA ARG A 364 5.26 -19.79 2.30
C ARG A 364 4.69 -20.75 1.25
N ALA A 365 4.70 -20.36 -0.01
CA ALA A 365 4.14 -21.16 -1.10
C ALA A 365 5.04 -22.34 -1.46
N ALA A 366 4.43 -23.49 -1.74
CA ALA A 366 5.14 -24.69 -2.20
C ALA A 366 5.86 -24.45 -3.54
N ASP A 367 6.99 -25.12 -3.75
CA ASP A 367 7.71 -25.08 -5.00
C ASP A 367 6.81 -25.55 -6.18
N GLY A 368 6.84 -24.81 -7.27
CA GLY A 368 6.04 -25.08 -8.46
C GLY A 368 4.55 -24.73 -8.34
N SER A 369 4.09 -24.19 -7.20
CA SER A 369 2.69 -23.75 -7.05
C SER A 369 2.38 -22.47 -7.82
N SER A 370 1.11 -22.25 -8.17
CA SER A 370 0.63 -21.01 -8.80
C SER A 370 0.90 -19.78 -7.94
N GLY A 371 0.76 -19.91 -6.62
CA GLY A 371 1.04 -18.81 -5.69
C GLY A 371 2.50 -18.38 -5.69
N ARG A 372 3.45 -19.35 -5.76
CA ARG A 372 4.88 -19.03 -5.87
C ARG A 372 5.23 -18.40 -7.21
N SER A 373 4.63 -18.88 -8.29
CA SER A 373 4.78 -18.32 -9.64
C SER A 373 4.27 -16.88 -9.68
N LEU A 374 3.07 -16.60 -9.12
CA LEU A 374 2.52 -15.26 -9.06
C LEU A 374 3.41 -14.32 -8.23
N ALA A 375 3.85 -14.74 -7.05
CA ALA A 375 4.73 -13.93 -6.22
C ALA A 375 6.05 -13.60 -6.94
N SER A 376 6.64 -14.57 -7.67
CA SER A 376 7.81 -14.34 -8.52
C SER A 376 7.53 -13.31 -9.63
N THR A 377 6.37 -13.40 -10.28
CA THR A 377 5.95 -12.45 -11.32
C THR A 377 5.80 -11.03 -10.73
N LEU A 378 5.15 -10.90 -9.56
CA LEU A 378 5.00 -9.61 -8.89
C LEU A 378 6.37 -9.00 -8.53
N ILE A 379 7.27 -9.80 -7.95
CA ILE A 379 8.64 -9.35 -7.62
C ILE A 379 9.38 -8.83 -8.87
N GLN A 380 9.22 -9.49 -10.00
CA GLN A 380 9.87 -9.09 -11.25
C GLN A 380 9.22 -7.86 -11.90
N ARG A 381 7.88 -7.83 -11.94
CA ARG A 381 7.13 -6.78 -12.65
C ARG A 381 7.06 -5.46 -11.89
N LEU A 382 6.99 -5.51 -10.57
CA LEU A 382 7.03 -4.33 -9.70
C LEU A 382 8.46 -3.97 -9.27
N GLU A 383 9.44 -4.78 -9.67
CA GLU A 383 10.86 -4.49 -9.52
C GLU A 383 11.35 -4.28 -8.07
N PHE A 384 10.92 -5.07 -7.12
CA PHE A 384 11.33 -4.97 -5.71
C PHE A 384 12.14 -6.18 -5.19
#